data_25cf305974084147d55905be896407c7
#
_entry.id   25cf305974084147d55905be896407c7
#
_cell.length_a   1.000
_cell.length_b   1.000
_cell.length_c   1.000
_cell.angle_alpha   90.00
_cell.angle_beta   90.00
_cell.angle_gamma   90.00
#
_symmetry.space_group_name_H-M   'P 1'
#
loop_
_entity.id
_entity.type
_entity.pdbx_description
1 polymer ?
#
loop_
_entity_poly.entity_id
_entity_poly.type
_entity_poly.pdbx_seq_one_letter_code
_entity_poly.pdbx_strand_id
1 'polypeptide(L)'
;MKIICIGRNYAKHIEELANERPENPVVFLKPDSSILPRKNPFFIPPFSNDVHYEVEVLVKINKVGKHIATRFAHKYYDEIGLGIDFTARDIQQKCKEKGLPWEKAKAFDGSAVIGDFYDKSNFDLENLSFKLFKNDKVVQDGNTKAMLWKVDELISYVSQYFTLKKGDVIFTGTPAGVGKVSENDILIGEINNCKAFEIKVK
;
A
#
# COMPACT_ATOMS: atom_id res chain seq x y z
N MET A 1 -13.46 -3.26 -9.13
CA MET A 1 -11.97 -3.31 -8.98
C MET A 1 -11.66 -3.96 -7.64
N LYS A 2 -10.59 -4.77 -7.53
CA LYS A 2 -10.07 -5.23 -6.24
C LYS A 2 -8.83 -4.43 -5.88
N ILE A 3 -8.66 -4.12 -4.61
CA ILE A 3 -7.41 -3.63 -4.05
C ILE A 3 -6.85 -4.77 -3.20
N ILE A 4 -5.69 -5.29 -3.62
CA ILE A 4 -4.99 -6.37 -2.95
C ILE A 4 -3.81 -5.77 -2.22
N CYS A 5 -3.76 -5.93 -0.90
CA CYS A 5 -2.72 -5.32 -0.07
C CYS A 5 -1.80 -6.39 0.51
N ILE A 6 -0.52 -6.07 0.56
CA ILE A 6 0.54 -6.94 1.10
C ILE A 6 1.06 -6.34 2.39
N GLY A 7 0.77 -6.98 3.49
CA GLY A 7 1.34 -6.63 4.80
C GLY A 7 2.73 -7.25 4.99
N ARG A 8 3.57 -6.58 5.81
CA ARG A 8 4.86 -7.11 6.28
C ARG A 8 5.87 -7.43 5.17
N ASN A 9 5.97 -6.57 4.15
CA ASN A 9 6.89 -6.76 3.02
C ASN A 9 8.25 -6.04 3.17
N TYR A 10 8.51 -5.38 4.30
CA TYR A 10 9.77 -4.69 4.58
C TYR A 10 10.29 -5.07 5.97
N ALA A 11 11.54 -5.58 6.06
CA ALA A 11 12.10 -6.09 7.31
C ALA A 11 12.13 -5.04 8.44
N LYS A 12 12.59 -3.81 8.14
CA LYS A 12 12.61 -2.70 9.11
C LYS A 12 11.24 -2.31 9.65
N HIS A 13 10.19 -2.38 8.80
CA HIS A 13 8.82 -2.14 9.24
C HIS A 13 8.29 -3.26 10.15
N ILE A 14 8.68 -4.50 9.88
CA ILE A 14 8.35 -5.65 10.72
C ILE A 14 8.94 -5.47 12.11
N GLU A 15 10.22 -5.06 12.19
CA GLU A 15 10.94 -4.78 13.44
C GLU A 15 10.32 -3.59 14.19
N GLU A 16 10.00 -2.49 13.49
CA GLU A 16 9.35 -1.29 14.05
C GLU A 16 8.06 -1.60 14.81
N LEU A 17 7.25 -2.52 14.28
CA LEU A 17 5.97 -2.92 14.87
C LEU A 17 6.08 -4.18 15.76
N ALA A 18 7.29 -4.65 16.07
CA ALA A 18 7.56 -5.87 16.84
C ALA A 18 6.76 -7.10 16.34
N ASN A 19 6.58 -7.20 15.01
CA ASN A 19 5.91 -8.35 14.40
C ASN A 19 6.91 -9.47 14.10
N GLU A 20 6.41 -10.69 14.01
CA GLU A 20 7.18 -11.81 13.46
C GLU A 20 7.32 -11.67 11.94
N ARG A 21 8.48 -12.07 11.40
CA ARG A 21 8.71 -12.15 9.96
C ARG A 21 7.86 -13.29 9.39
N PRO A 22 6.97 -13.02 8.46
CA PRO A 22 6.12 -14.07 7.89
C PRO A 22 6.93 -14.95 6.91
N GLU A 23 6.53 -16.22 6.81
CA GLU A 23 7.08 -17.18 5.83
C GLU A 23 6.55 -16.90 4.40
N ASN A 24 5.36 -16.33 4.30
CA ASN A 24 4.67 -16.00 3.06
C ASN A 24 4.10 -14.59 3.11
N PRO A 25 3.82 -13.94 1.96
CA PRO A 25 3.14 -12.64 1.92
C PRO A 25 1.81 -12.67 2.69
N VAL A 26 1.64 -11.71 3.60
CA VAL A 26 0.37 -11.51 4.31
C VAL A 26 -0.56 -10.72 3.41
N VAL A 27 -1.68 -11.31 3.01
CA VAL A 27 -2.60 -10.71 2.03
C VAL A 27 -3.91 -10.33 2.70
N PHE A 28 -4.39 -9.12 2.42
CA PHE A 28 -5.75 -8.68 2.75
C PHE A 28 -6.32 -7.85 1.59
N LEU A 29 -7.62 -7.62 1.61
CA LEU A 29 -8.30 -6.88 0.55
C LEU A 29 -8.90 -5.59 1.11
N LYS A 30 -8.97 -4.57 0.24
CA LYS A 30 -9.84 -3.41 0.42
C LYS A 30 -10.88 -3.41 -0.70
N PRO A 31 -12.16 -3.11 -0.42
CA PRO A 31 -13.17 -2.87 -1.44
C PRO A 31 -12.87 -1.57 -2.20
N ASP A 32 -13.51 -1.37 -3.32
CA ASP A 32 -13.38 -0.12 -4.09
C ASP A 32 -13.95 1.11 -3.37
N SER A 33 -14.90 0.92 -2.44
CA SER A 33 -15.38 1.98 -1.55
C SER A 33 -14.29 2.52 -0.60
N SER A 34 -13.21 1.77 -0.38
CA SER A 34 -12.05 2.24 0.39
C SER A 34 -11.23 3.31 -0.33
N ILE A 35 -11.43 3.51 -1.63
CA ILE A 35 -10.67 4.49 -2.39
C ILE A 35 -11.09 5.91 -1.97
N LEU A 36 -10.12 6.69 -1.53
CA LEU A 36 -10.31 8.13 -1.36
C LEU A 36 -10.50 8.78 -2.73
N PRO A 37 -11.66 9.42 -3.02
CA PRO A 37 -11.85 10.09 -4.29
C PRO A 37 -10.79 11.17 -4.51
N ARG A 38 -10.29 11.28 -5.74
CA ARG A 38 -9.27 12.28 -6.09
C ARG A 38 -9.71 13.69 -5.69
N LYS A 39 -8.78 14.47 -5.17
CA LYS A 39 -8.98 15.86 -4.68
C LYS A 39 -9.81 15.97 -3.39
N ASN A 40 -10.36 14.89 -2.86
CA ASN A 40 -11.00 14.92 -1.56
C ASN A 40 -9.97 14.89 -0.43
N PRO A 41 -10.20 15.59 0.68
CA PRO A 41 -9.41 15.40 1.88
C PRO A 41 -9.71 14.03 2.49
N PHE A 42 -8.74 13.50 3.22
CA PHE A 42 -8.97 12.35 4.09
C PHE A 42 -9.57 12.83 5.42
N PHE A 43 -10.75 12.32 5.76
CA PHE A 43 -11.38 12.58 7.06
C PHE A 43 -10.98 11.47 8.03
N ILE A 44 -10.44 11.86 9.21
CA ILE A 44 -10.13 10.91 10.26
C ILE A 44 -11.44 10.29 10.75
N PRO A 45 -11.60 8.96 10.69
CA PRO A 45 -12.85 8.33 11.07
C PRO A 45 -13.07 8.40 12.59
N PRO A 46 -14.30 8.70 13.06
CA PRO A 46 -14.59 8.88 14.50
C PRO A 46 -14.48 7.60 15.33
N PHE A 47 -14.38 6.45 14.69
CA PHE A 47 -14.27 5.14 15.35
C PHE A 47 -12.84 4.77 15.77
N SER A 48 -11.82 5.55 15.35
CA SER A 48 -10.41 5.30 15.68
C SER A 48 -9.73 6.56 16.20
N ASN A 49 -8.93 6.40 17.24
CA ASN A 49 -8.11 7.46 17.80
C ASN A 49 -6.64 7.40 17.32
N ASP A 50 -6.30 6.42 16.47
CA ASP A 50 -4.93 6.15 16.07
C ASP A 50 -4.87 5.65 14.62
N VAL A 51 -5.10 6.57 13.67
CA VAL A 51 -5.00 6.30 12.23
C VAL A 51 -3.60 6.63 11.73
N HIS A 52 -2.94 5.65 11.13
CA HIS A 52 -1.58 5.78 10.59
C HIS A 52 -1.57 5.85 9.07
N TYR A 53 -0.62 6.61 8.52
CA TYR A 53 -0.25 6.53 7.11
C TYR A 53 0.74 5.38 6.88
N GLU A 54 0.61 4.72 5.75
CA GLU A 54 1.50 3.66 5.25
C GLU A 54 1.69 3.90 3.74
N VAL A 55 2.80 4.56 3.33
CA VAL A 55 3.07 4.81 1.91
C VAL A 55 3.54 3.54 1.22
N GLU A 56 2.99 3.26 0.04
CA GLU A 56 3.24 2.02 -0.70
C GLU A 56 3.37 2.25 -2.20
N VAL A 57 4.28 1.51 -2.83
CA VAL A 57 4.29 1.38 -4.29
C VAL A 57 3.06 0.60 -4.73
N LEU A 58 2.40 1.09 -5.77
CA LEU A 58 1.20 0.51 -6.35
C LEU A 58 1.51 -0.12 -7.70
N VAL A 59 0.90 -1.27 -7.96
CA VAL A 59 0.99 -1.96 -9.25
C VAL A 59 -0.41 -2.13 -9.83
N LYS A 60 -0.64 -1.63 -11.05
CA LYS A 60 -1.94 -1.71 -11.72
C LYS A 60 -1.95 -2.84 -12.73
N ILE A 61 -2.85 -3.78 -12.53
CA ILE A 61 -3.01 -4.96 -13.40
C ILE A 61 -3.62 -4.56 -14.75
N ASN A 62 -2.96 -4.96 -15.84
CA ASN A 62 -3.35 -4.60 -17.21
C ASN A 62 -4.20 -5.66 -17.93
N LYS A 63 -4.25 -6.91 -17.43
CA LYS A 63 -5.01 -8.01 -18.04
C LYS A 63 -5.45 -9.07 -17.04
N VAL A 64 -6.40 -9.89 -17.47
CA VAL A 64 -6.92 -11.01 -16.68
C VAL A 64 -5.87 -12.12 -16.56
N GLY A 65 -5.71 -12.67 -15.34
CA GLY A 65 -4.82 -13.81 -15.10
C GLY A 65 -5.12 -14.55 -13.80
N LYS A 66 -4.79 -15.83 -13.79
CA LYS A 66 -4.89 -16.74 -12.64
C LYS A 66 -3.72 -17.72 -12.72
N HIS A 67 -3.17 -18.14 -11.57
CA HIS A 67 -2.01 -19.04 -11.50
C HIS A 67 -0.83 -18.60 -12.36
N ILE A 68 -0.48 -17.30 -12.27
CA ILE A 68 0.57 -16.69 -13.07
C ILE A 68 1.93 -17.14 -12.56
N ALA A 69 2.73 -17.78 -13.39
CA ALA A 69 4.12 -18.10 -13.01
C ALA A 69 4.96 -16.82 -12.94
N THR A 70 5.84 -16.70 -11.95
CA THR A 70 6.67 -15.52 -11.68
C THR A 70 7.38 -14.99 -12.93
N ARG A 71 7.97 -15.87 -13.75
CA ARG A 71 8.64 -15.51 -15.01
C ARG A 71 7.75 -14.79 -16.04
N PHE A 72 6.43 -14.82 -15.87
CA PHE A 72 5.46 -14.16 -16.75
C PHE A 72 4.75 -12.99 -16.10
N ALA A 73 4.96 -12.76 -14.79
CA ALA A 73 4.25 -11.75 -14.01
C ALA A 73 4.46 -10.33 -14.57
N HIS A 74 5.68 -10.03 -15.05
CA HIS A 74 6.03 -8.74 -15.67
C HIS A 74 5.13 -8.35 -16.86
N LYS A 75 4.39 -9.30 -17.46
CA LYS A 75 3.46 -9.07 -18.57
C LYS A 75 2.05 -8.66 -18.12
N TYR A 76 1.81 -8.62 -16.78
CA TYR A 76 0.49 -8.38 -16.22
C TYR A 76 0.32 -6.97 -15.65
N TYR A 77 1.33 -6.13 -15.78
CA TYR A 77 1.28 -4.70 -15.41
C TYR A 77 2.20 -3.88 -16.29
N ASP A 78 1.78 -2.67 -16.61
CA ASP A 78 2.55 -1.69 -17.37
C ASP A 78 2.71 -0.38 -16.60
N GLU A 79 1.88 -0.18 -15.56
CA GLU A 79 1.83 1.05 -14.80
C GLU A 79 2.12 0.77 -13.32
N ILE A 80 2.92 1.64 -12.71
CA ILE A 80 3.18 1.69 -11.28
C ILE A 80 2.82 3.08 -10.75
N GLY A 81 2.52 3.17 -9.47
CA GLY A 81 2.17 4.41 -8.81
C GLY A 81 2.60 4.42 -7.36
N LEU A 82 2.13 5.40 -6.62
CA LEU A 82 2.31 5.50 -5.18
C LEU A 82 0.97 5.79 -4.52
N GLY A 83 0.76 5.25 -3.32
CA GLY A 83 -0.48 5.46 -2.57
C GLY A 83 -0.26 5.38 -1.06
N ILE A 84 -1.37 5.49 -0.31
CA ILE A 84 -1.36 5.31 1.15
C ILE A 84 -2.38 4.23 1.52
N ASP A 85 -1.97 3.27 2.33
CA ASP A 85 -2.83 2.35 3.07
C ASP A 85 -3.08 2.93 4.46
N PHE A 86 -4.14 3.74 4.63
CA PHE A 86 -4.53 4.22 5.94
C PHE A 86 -5.00 3.08 6.83
N THR A 87 -4.48 3.06 8.05
CA THR A 87 -4.67 1.98 9.02
C THR A 87 -5.18 2.52 10.35
N ALA A 88 -6.35 2.08 10.78
CA ALA A 88 -6.81 2.30 12.15
C ALA A 88 -6.03 1.35 13.08
N ARG A 89 -4.89 1.83 13.59
CA ARG A 89 -3.89 1.03 14.28
C ARG A 89 -4.40 0.41 15.57
N ASP A 90 -5.15 1.18 16.35
CA ASP A 90 -5.79 0.73 17.57
C ASP A 90 -6.78 -0.44 17.34
N ILE A 91 -7.52 -0.40 16.22
CA ILE A 91 -8.43 -1.47 15.84
C ILE A 91 -7.65 -2.67 15.30
N GLN A 92 -6.62 -2.43 14.47
CA GLN A 92 -5.79 -3.52 13.96
C GLN A 92 -5.13 -4.30 15.09
N GLN A 93 -4.64 -3.62 16.13
CA GLN A 93 -4.03 -4.27 17.28
C GLN A 93 -5.04 -5.20 17.99
N LYS A 94 -6.26 -4.72 18.24
CA LYS A 94 -7.34 -5.54 18.81
C LYS A 94 -7.70 -6.75 17.92
N CYS A 95 -7.68 -6.57 16.59
CA CYS A 95 -7.93 -7.69 15.67
C CYS A 95 -6.81 -8.74 15.75
N LYS A 96 -5.54 -8.31 15.81
CA LYS A 96 -4.39 -9.22 15.95
C LYS A 96 -4.47 -10.04 17.24
N GLU A 97 -4.70 -9.37 18.37
CA GLU A 97 -4.78 -10.01 19.70
C GLU A 97 -5.88 -11.08 19.78
N LYS A 98 -6.96 -10.89 19.04
CA LYS A 98 -8.13 -11.78 19.06
C LYS A 98 -8.22 -12.72 17.85
N GLY A 99 -7.24 -12.69 16.94
CA GLY A 99 -7.29 -13.49 15.70
C GLY A 99 -8.46 -13.11 14.77
N LEU A 100 -8.91 -11.85 14.78
CA LEU A 100 -10.04 -11.37 13.99
C LEU A 100 -9.57 -10.83 12.62
N PRO A 101 -10.46 -10.80 11.61
CA PRO A 101 -10.22 -10.18 10.33
C PRO A 101 -9.91 -8.67 10.46
N TRP A 102 -9.15 -8.12 9.48
CA TRP A 102 -8.63 -6.75 9.57
C TRP A 102 -9.48 -5.69 8.83
N GLU A 103 -10.59 -6.07 8.21
CA GLU A 103 -11.40 -5.18 7.36
C GLU A 103 -11.78 -3.88 8.06
N LYS A 104 -12.19 -3.94 9.34
CA LYS A 104 -12.54 -2.74 10.13
C LYS A 104 -11.36 -1.78 10.32
N ALA A 105 -10.14 -2.32 10.33
CA ALA A 105 -8.93 -1.54 10.53
C ALA A 105 -8.30 -1.06 9.22
N LYS A 106 -8.55 -1.77 8.11
CA LYS A 106 -7.85 -1.61 6.84
C LYS A 106 -8.76 -1.23 5.66
N ALA A 107 -10.03 -1.62 5.70
CA ALA A 107 -10.93 -1.55 4.55
C ALA A 107 -12.09 -0.56 4.72
N PHE A 108 -11.95 0.41 5.63
CA PHE A 108 -12.94 1.47 5.82
C PHE A 108 -12.91 2.48 4.67
N ASP A 109 -13.98 3.24 4.50
CA ASP A 109 -14.14 4.22 3.43
C ASP A 109 -13.02 5.26 3.43
N GLY A 110 -12.44 5.53 2.25
CA GLY A 110 -11.34 6.47 2.10
C GLY A 110 -9.98 5.97 2.60
N SER A 111 -9.86 4.73 3.06
CA SER A 111 -8.60 4.18 3.61
C SER A 111 -7.52 3.87 2.57
N ALA A 112 -7.80 4.00 1.27
CA ALA A 112 -6.85 3.77 0.19
C ALA A 112 -6.66 5.04 -0.65
N VAL A 113 -5.49 5.65 -0.60
CA VAL A 113 -5.10 6.70 -1.54
C VAL A 113 -4.44 6.04 -2.75
N ILE A 114 -4.92 6.37 -3.94
CA ILE A 114 -4.32 5.97 -5.21
C ILE A 114 -3.86 7.24 -5.94
N GLY A 115 -2.54 7.45 -5.98
CA GLY A 115 -1.91 8.56 -6.68
C GLY A 115 -1.86 8.36 -8.20
N ASP A 116 -1.05 9.16 -8.86
CA ASP A 116 -0.84 9.03 -10.30
C ASP A 116 -0.07 7.75 -10.64
N PHE A 117 -0.43 7.16 -11.78
CA PHE A 117 0.28 6.04 -12.35
C PHE A 117 1.20 6.49 -13.48
N TYR A 118 2.34 5.84 -13.59
CA TYR A 118 3.38 6.09 -14.56
C TYR A 118 3.75 4.80 -15.28
N ASP A 119 4.20 4.90 -16.53
CA ASP A 119 4.73 3.75 -17.25
C ASP A 119 5.94 3.16 -16.50
N LYS A 120 5.89 1.86 -16.23
CA LYS A 120 6.95 1.15 -15.50
C LYS A 120 8.31 1.21 -16.18
N SER A 121 8.35 1.41 -17.50
CA SER A 121 9.59 1.50 -18.28
C SER A 121 10.44 2.72 -17.91
N ASN A 122 9.86 3.71 -17.24
CA ASN A 122 10.55 4.88 -16.75
C ASN A 122 11.37 4.63 -15.47
N PHE A 123 11.30 3.41 -14.90
CA PHE A 123 11.85 3.13 -13.57
C PHE A 123 12.59 1.79 -13.51
N ASP A 124 13.62 1.76 -12.69
CA ASP A 124 14.22 0.51 -12.21
C ASP A 124 13.40 0.00 -11.03
N LEU A 125 12.52 -0.97 -11.26
CA LEU A 125 11.64 -1.53 -10.22
C LEU A 125 12.38 -2.30 -9.13
N GLU A 126 13.62 -2.73 -9.37
CA GLU A 126 14.45 -3.39 -8.37
C GLU A 126 15.09 -2.37 -7.41
N ASN A 127 15.17 -1.09 -7.81
CA ASN A 127 15.81 -0.02 -7.03
C ASN A 127 15.02 1.30 -7.10
N LEU A 128 13.70 1.24 -6.96
CA LEU A 128 12.83 2.39 -7.02
C LEU A 128 12.75 3.08 -5.65
N SER A 129 13.10 4.36 -5.59
CA SER A 129 13.00 5.18 -4.38
C SER A 129 11.67 5.90 -4.31
N PHE A 130 11.10 5.98 -3.11
CA PHE A 130 9.86 6.71 -2.86
C PHE A 130 9.84 7.27 -1.45
N LYS A 131 9.12 8.38 -1.26
CA LYS A 131 9.06 9.11 0.01
C LYS A 131 7.64 9.53 0.33
N LEU A 132 7.36 9.63 1.63
CA LEU A 132 6.21 10.35 2.15
C LEU A 132 6.69 11.54 2.97
N PHE A 133 6.15 12.70 2.65
CA PHE A 133 6.30 13.90 3.45
C PHE A 133 5.02 14.14 4.24
N LYS A 134 5.18 14.56 5.48
CA LYS A 134 4.12 15.10 6.34
C LYS A 134 4.51 16.49 6.77
N ASN A 135 3.75 17.52 6.38
CA ASN A 135 4.03 18.93 6.69
C ASN A 135 5.50 19.29 6.33
N ASP A 136 5.89 19.01 5.11
CA ASP A 136 7.24 19.25 4.51
C ASP A 136 8.40 18.45 5.14
N LYS A 137 8.12 17.56 6.08
CA LYS A 137 9.13 16.67 6.68
C LYS A 137 9.01 15.27 6.10
N VAL A 138 10.13 14.68 5.69
CA VAL A 138 10.18 13.26 5.30
C VAL A 138 9.86 12.42 6.52
N VAL A 139 8.83 11.57 6.41
CA VAL A 139 8.39 10.67 7.47
C VAL A 139 8.57 9.19 7.09
N GLN A 140 8.52 8.87 5.79
CA GLN A 140 8.90 7.56 5.27
C GLN A 140 9.85 7.75 4.09
N ASP A 141 10.93 6.96 4.03
CA ASP A 141 11.90 6.92 2.94
C ASP A 141 12.15 5.45 2.59
N GLY A 142 11.57 5.01 1.48
CA GLY A 142 11.53 3.64 1.04
C GLY A 142 12.28 3.40 -0.26
N ASN A 143 12.70 2.14 -0.43
CA ASN A 143 13.28 1.67 -1.69
C ASN A 143 12.85 0.23 -1.92
N THR A 144 12.42 -0.10 -3.14
CA THR A 144 11.91 -1.44 -3.50
C THR A 144 12.94 -2.56 -3.35
N LYS A 145 14.24 -2.22 -3.37
CA LYS A 145 15.30 -3.22 -3.09
C LYS A 145 15.18 -3.86 -1.71
N ALA A 146 14.56 -3.16 -0.75
CA ALA A 146 14.33 -3.64 0.61
C ALA A 146 13.07 -4.51 0.78
N MET A 147 12.28 -4.70 -0.28
CA MET A 147 11.13 -5.62 -0.27
C MET A 147 11.60 -7.06 -0.05
N LEU A 148 10.85 -7.80 0.78
CA LEU A 148 11.05 -9.24 0.99
C LEU A 148 10.61 -10.04 -0.24
N TRP A 149 9.49 -9.66 -0.82
CA TRP A 149 8.94 -10.23 -2.07
C TRP A 149 8.79 -9.13 -3.11
N LYS A 150 9.40 -9.37 -4.28
CA LYS A 150 9.37 -8.43 -5.40
C LYS A 150 8.01 -8.43 -6.10
N VAL A 151 7.76 -7.41 -6.92
CA VAL A 151 6.47 -7.22 -7.61
C VAL A 151 6.02 -8.48 -8.35
N ASP A 152 6.90 -9.11 -9.13
CA ASP A 152 6.57 -10.31 -9.91
C ASP A 152 6.25 -11.52 -9.03
N GLU A 153 6.92 -11.66 -7.89
CA GLU A 153 6.63 -12.69 -6.89
C GLU A 153 5.27 -12.46 -6.23
N LEU A 154 4.94 -11.20 -5.89
CA LEU A 154 3.64 -10.84 -5.33
C LEU A 154 2.49 -11.13 -6.31
N ILE A 155 2.63 -10.76 -7.59
CA ILE A 155 1.63 -11.06 -8.63
C ILE A 155 1.45 -12.57 -8.77
N SER A 156 2.54 -13.33 -8.83
CA SER A 156 2.50 -14.78 -8.89
C SER A 156 1.76 -15.35 -7.68
N TYR A 157 2.14 -14.92 -6.47
CA TYR A 157 1.56 -15.40 -5.22
C TYR A 157 0.05 -15.10 -5.12
N VAL A 158 -0.37 -13.85 -5.27
CA VAL A 158 -1.78 -13.48 -5.13
C VAL A 158 -2.65 -14.09 -6.23
N SER A 159 -2.09 -14.36 -7.42
CA SER A 159 -2.83 -14.99 -8.50
C SER A 159 -3.16 -16.46 -8.26
N GLN A 160 -2.56 -17.09 -7.27
CA GLN A 160 -2.95 -18.46 -6.84
C GLN A 160 -4.33 -18.46 -6.18
N TYR A 161 -4.65 -17.39 -5.45
CA TYR A 161 -5.90 -17.25 -4.69
C TYR A 161 -6.96 -16.47 -5.46
N PHE A 162 -6.56 -15.39 -6.16
CA PHE A 162 -7.48 -14.45 -6.81
C PHE A 162 -7.27 -14.45 -8.32
N THR A 163 -8.35 -14.49 -9.11
CA THR A 163 -8.28 -14.09 -10.51
C THR A 163 -8.04 -12.59 -10.57
N LEU A 164 -6.88 -12.20 -11.08
CA LEU A 164 -6.56 -10.80 -11.34
C LEU A 164 -7.35 -10.31 -12.55
N LYS A 165 -7.85 -9.08 -12.49
CA LYS A 165 -8.59 -8.43 -13.58
C LYS A 165 -7.92 -7.11 -13.95
N LYS A 166 -8.11 -6.68 -15.20
CA LYS A 166 -7.67 -5.36 -15.64
C LYS A 166 -8.24 -4.27 -14.71
N GLY A 167 -7.37 -3.39 -14.22
CA GLY A 167 -7.71 -2.32 -13.29
C GLY A 167 -7.62 -2.70 -11.81
N ASP A 168 -7.39 -3.98 -11.45
CA ASP A 168 -7.05 -4.32 -10.06
C ASP A 168 -5.72 -3.67 -9.67
N VAL A 169 -5.60 -3.27 -8.41
CA VAL A 169 -4.40 -2.61 -7.88
C VAL A 169 -3.81 -3.44 -6.74
N ILE A 170 -2.49 -3.63 -6.77
CA ILE A 170 -1.75 -4.26 -5.69
C ILE A 170 -0.99 -3.18 -4.94
N PHE A 171 -1.21 -3.08 -3.64
CA PHE A 171 -0.43 -2.35 -2.67
C PHE A 171 0.68 -3.28 -2.18
N THR A 172 1.95 -2.88 -2.34
CA THR A 172 3.09 -3.81 -2.23
C THR A 172 3.74 -3.86 -0.85
N GLY A 173 3.17 -3.16 0.12
CA GLY A 173 3.71 -3.03 1.47
C GLY A 173 4.43 -1.70 1.70
N THR A 174 4.51 -1.31 2.96
CA THR A 174 5.07 -0.04 3.41
C THR A 174 6.45 -0.21 4.08
N PRO A 175 7.39 0.74 3.91
CA PRO A 175 8.64 0.77 4.66
C PRO A 175 8.42 1.25 6.11
N ALA A 176 9.46 1.22 6.95
CA ALA A 176 9.44 1.82 8.28
C ALA A 176 9.17 3.35 8.24
N GLY A 177 8.74 3.90 9.36
CA GLY A 177 8.39 5.31 9.53
C GLY A 177 6.88 5.56 9.46
N VAL A 178 6.06 4.51 9.65
CA VAL A 178 4.60 4.67 9.78
C VAL A 178 4.26 5.54 10.99
N GLY A 179 3.18 6.29 10.91
CA GLY A 179 2.83 7.20 12.01
C GLY A 179 1.44 7.78 11.90
N LYS A 180 1.01 8.36 13.01
CA LYS A 180 -0.32 8.93 13.17
C LYS A 180 -0.52 10.16 12.30
N VAL A 181 -1.71 10.27 11.71
CA VAL A 181 -2.21 11.49 11.10
C VAL A 181 -2.99 12.34 12.11
N SER A 182 -2.96 13.64 11.90
CA SER A 182 -3.72 14.62 12.67
C SER A 182 -4.47 15.56 11.74
N GLU A 183 -5.52 16.20 12.23
CA GLU A 183 -6.22 17.23 11.47
C GLU A 183 -5.25 18.32 11.00
N ASN A 184 -5.46 18.79 9.77
CA ASN A 184 -4.66 19.77 9.07
C ASN A 184 -3.27 19.27 8.60
N ASP A 185 -2.91 18.01 8.79
CA ASP A 185 -1.73 17.43 8.16
C ASP A 185 -1.85 17.48 6.63
N ILE A 186 -0.74 17.73 5.96
CA ILE A 186 -0.59 17.62 4.50
C ILE A 186 0.37 16.46 4.23
N LEU A 187 -0.10 15.47 3.48
CA LEU A 187 0.68 14.30 3.08
C LEU A 187 1.02 14.41 1.59
N ILE A 188 2.31 14.36 1.24
CA ILE A 188 2.78 14.39 -0.15
C ILE A 188 3.59 13.13 -0.40
N GLY A 189 3.21 12.36 -1.41
CA GLY A 189 3.94 11.19 -1.86
C GLY A 189 4.78 11.49 -3.11
N GLU A 190 6.03 11.07 -3.10
CA GLU A 190 6.95 11.20 -4.24
C GLU A 190 7.54 9.84 -4.62
N ILE A 191 7.63 9.59 -5.92
CA ILE A 191 8.30 8.44 -6.53
C ILE A 191 9.40 8.95 -7.45
N ASN A 192 10.66 8.59 -7.19
CA ASN A 192 11.84 9.12 -7.89
C ASN A 192 11.81 10.66 -8.05
N ASN A 193 11.48 11.38 -6.96
CA ASN A 193 11.34 12.84 -6.90
C ASN A 193 10.20 13.42 -7.78
N CYS A 194 9.30 12.58 -8.32
CA CYS A 194 8.08 13.02 -8.98
C CYS A 194 6.92 12.95 -7.99
N LYS A 195 6.18 14.05 -7.81
CA LYS A 195 5.00 14.07 -6.94
C LYS A 195 3.90 13.18 -7.52
N ALA A 196 3.50 12.17 -6.76
CA ALA A 196 2.44 11.22 -7.14
C ALA A 196 1.07 11.60 -6.58
N PHE A 197 1.03 12.22 -5.39
CA PHE A 197 -0.21 12.69 -4.77
C PHE A 197 0.05 13.76 -3.71
N GLU A 198 -1.02 14.49 -3.37
CA GLU A 198 -1.08 15.38 -2.21
C GLU A 198 -2.46 15.23 -1.56
N ILE A 199 -2.50 15.01 -0.25
CA ILE A 199 -3.72 14.78 0.54
C ILE A 199 -3.72 15.68 1.76
N LYS A 200 -4.85 16.38 1.97
CA LYS A 200 -5.13 17.09 3.23
C LYS A 200 -5.90 16.17 4.17
N VAL A 201 -5.51 16.17 5.44
CA VAL A 201 -6.21 15.45 6.52
C VAL A 201 -7.17 16.41 7.24
N LYS A 202 -8.38 15.93 7.51
CA LYS A 202 -9.42 16.67 8.24
C LYS A 202 -10.08 15.81 9.30
#